data_cd467f35e664e1a9952ab5981476424d
#
_entry.id   cd467f35e664e1a9952ab5981476424d
#
_cell.length_a   1.000
_cell.length_b   1.000
_cell.length_c   1.000
_cell.angle_alpha   90.00
_cell.angle_beta   90.00
_cell.angle_gamma   90.00
#
_symmetry.space_group_name_H-M   'P 1'
#
loop_
_entity.id
_entity.type
_entity.pdbx_description
1 polymer ?
#
loop_
_entity_poly.entity_id
_entity_poly.type
_entity_poly.pdbx_seq_one_letter_code
_entity_poly.pdbx_strand_id
1 'polypeptide(L)'
;MKIPNIRLQNQQLLNPLFRKPKELVSWMGAMQAQNYPMVKWAVGMRLKSATIQTVEKALRDGEILRTHVMRPTWHLVAAEDIRWMLKLSAQRIKSANDSFAKGWDLEITDELYMKSYNLLEQILAGNKSLTKQEITGHFCRSGILAEPDNNRMTRFMARAEQEGIICSGEDKGGKCTYALLEERVPPMPEITKDEALARLARSYFRSHAPAVLQDFIWWSGLPISDARQAIYLIASELTEEQWQGETWYIHADS
;
A
#
# COMPACT_ATOMS: atom_id res chain seq x y z
N MET A 1 30.99 1.10 -10.40
CA MET A 1 30.05 1.21 -9.26
C MET A 1 29.50 -0.18 -8.89
N LYS A 2 29.43 -0.52 -7.60
CA LYS A 2 28.85 -1.83 -7.18
C LYS A 2 27.35 -1.63 -6.90
N ILE A 3 26.54 -1.52 -7.95
CA ILE A 3 25.09 -1.29 -7.88
C ILE A 3 24.38 -2.17 -6.82
N PRO A 4 24.65 -3.50 -6.73
CA PRO A 4 23.98 -4.32 -5.72
C PRO A 4 24.22 -3.85 -4.29
N ASN A 5 25.44 -3.44 -3.94
CA ASN A 5 25.75 -3.00 -2.57
C ASN A 5 25.03 -1.69 -2.23
N ILE A 6 24.95 -0.73 -3.17
CA ILE A 6 24.23 0.52 -2.97
C ILE A 6 22.74 0.23 -2.77
N ARG A 7 22.13 -0.61 -3.62
CA ARG A 7 20.74 -1.00 -3.47
C ARG A 7 20.46 -1.70 -2.12
N LEU A 8 21.33 -2.59 -1.67
CA LEU A 8 21.19 -3.24 -0.37
C LEU A 8 21.29 -2.24 0.79
N GLN A 9 22.17 -1.26 0.69
CA GLN A 9 22.29 -0.19 1.69
C GLN A 9 21.04 0.70 1.70
N ASN A 10 20.58 1.18 0.54
CA ASN A 10 19.39 2.02 0.43
C ASN A 10 18.12 1.31 0.90
N GLN A 11 18.02 0.01 0.65
CA GLN A 11 16.94 -0.84 1.17
C GLN A 11 17.11 -1.21 2.65
N GLN A 12 18.07 -0.61 3.35
CA GLN A 12 18.32 -0.82 4.78
C GLN A 12 18.65 -2.28 5.15
N LEU A 13 19.24 -3.04 4.23
CA LEU A 13 19.69 -4.42 4.45
C LEU A 13 21.16 -4.49 4.89
N LEU A 14 21.94 -3.45 4.57
CA LEU A 14 23.30 -3.24 5.08
C LEU A 14 23.29 -1.98 5.96
N ASN A 15 23.69 -2.10 7.22
CA ASN A 15 23.74 -0.99 8.17
C ASN A 15 22.40 -0.23 8.32
N PRO A 16 21.32 -0.88 8.81
CA PRO A 16 20.02 -0.24 8.99
C PRO A 16 20.11 1.07 9.78
N LEU A 17 19.41 2.10 9.35
CA LEU A 17 19.41 3.43 9.99
C LEU A 17 18.25 3.58 10.99
N PHE A 18 17.12 2.97 10.70
CA PHE A 18 15.87 3.18 11.43
C PHE A 18 15.72 2.23 12.62
N ARG A 19 14.97 2.70 13.63
CA ARG A 19 14.56 1.91 14.79
C ARG A 19 13.06 1.64 14.82
N LYS A 20 12.25 2.51 14.17
CA LYS A 20 10.80 2.42 14.16
C LYS A 20 10.29 1.88 12.81
N PRO A 21 9.34 0.93 12.84
CA PRO A 21 8.74 0.40 11.60
C PRO A 21 8.14 1.49 10.71
N LYS A 22 7.47 2.50 11.28
CA LYS A 22 6.89 3.62 10.55
C LYS A 22 7.93 4.38 9.72
N GLU A 23 9.07 4.72 10.33
CA GLU A 23 10.15 5.46 9.66
C GLU A 23 10.72 4.67 8.47
N LEU A 24 10.91 3.35 8.66
CA LEU A 24 11.38 2.47 7.61
C LEU A 24 10.36 2.35 6.47
N VAL A 25 9.08 2.12 6.78
CA VAL A 25 8.04 1.94 5.76
C VAL A 25 7.84 3.24 4.98
N SER A 26 7.89 4.40 5.64
CA SER A 26 7.88 5.71 4.97
C SER A 26 9.12 5.92 4.09
N TRP A 27 10.31 5.49 4.53
CA TRP A 27 11.53 5.49 3.72
C TRP A 27 11.38 4.66 2.45
N MET A 28 10.83 3.45 2.57
CA MET A 28 10.59 2.54 1.45
C MET A 28 9.44 2.99 0.55
N GLY A 29 8.59 3.92 1.01
CA GLY A 29 7.33 4.32 0.38
C GLY A 29 6.24 3.28 0.54
N ALA A 30 6.46 2.09 0.01
CA ALA A 30 5.57 0.94 0.17
C ALA A 30 6.37 -0.37 0.16
N MET A 31 5.95 -1.34 0.96
CA MET A 31 6.57 -2.67 1.00
C MET A 31 5.54 -3.74 0.64
N GLN A 32 5.84 -4.58 -0.35
CA GLN A 32 4.92 -5.63 -0.76
C GLN A 32 4.56 -6.56 0.41
N ALA A 33 3.26 -6.76 0.65
CA ALA A 33 2.71 -7.45 1.80
C ALA A 33 1.77 -8.61 1.43
N GLN A 34 2.00 -9.24 0.28
CA GLN A 34 1.19 -10.37 -0.18
C GLN A 34 1.24 -11.54 0.81
N ASN A 35 2.43 -11.85 1.28
CA ASN A 35 2.61 -12.80 2.38
C ASN A 35 2.77 -12.03 3.69
N TYR A 36 1.70 -12.03 4.50
CA TYR A 36 1.62 -11.20 5.70
C TYR A 36 2.65 -11.54 6.79
N PRO A 37 2.92 -12.81 7.13
CA PRO A 37 4.02 -13.14 8.04
C PRO A 37 5.39 -12.68 7.51
N MET A 38 5.65 -12.88 6.22
CA MET A 38 6.95 -12.55 5.62
C MET A 38 7.20 -11.04 5.55
N VAL A 39 6.17 -10.21 5.35
CA VAL A 39 6.38 -8.75 5.35
C VAL A 39 6.73 -8.22 6.73
N LYS A 40 6.16 -8.79 7.81
CA LYS A 40 6.58 -8.44 9.18
C LYS A 40 8.07 -8.72 9.39
N TRP A 41 8.53 -9.88 8.90
CA TRP A 41 9.95 -10.24 8.94
C TRP A 41 10.81 -9.32 8.06
N ALA A 42 10.34 -9.00 6.86
CA ALA A 42 11.01 -8.08 5.94
C ALA A 42 11.19 -6.66 6.51
N VAL A 43 10.22 -6.16 7.29
CA VAL A 43 10.36 -4.92 8.06
C VAL A 43 11.40 -5.09 9.16
N GLY A 44 11.29 -6.15 9.97
CA GLY A 44 12.16 -6.38 11.12
C GLY A 44 13.65 -6.46 10.75
N MET A 45 13.99 -7.15 9.67
CA MET A 45 15.39 -7.31 9.22
C MET A 45 16.04 -6.02 8.71
N ARG A 46 15.26 -4.97 8.46
CA ARG A 46 15.71 -3.65 8.00
C ARG A 46 15.79 -2.61 9.12
N LEU A 47 15.56 -3.02 10.37
CA LEU A 47 15.64 -2.16 11.55
C LEU A 47 16.88 -2.47 12.38
N LYS A 48 17.42 -1.47 13.06
CA LYS A 48 18.64 -1.63 13.90
C LYS A 48 18.51 -2.68 15.01
N SER A 49 17.34 -2.80 15.60
CA SER A 49 17.08 -3.73 16.70
C SER A 49 15.57 -3.90 16.78
N ALA A 50 15.03 -4.89 16.08
CA ALA A 50 13.61 -5.15 16.09
C ALA A 50 13.30 -6.58 16.48
N THR A 51 12.18 -6.73 17.15
CA THR A 51 11.52 -8.01 17.38
C THR A 51 10.24 -8.04 16.54
N ILE A 52 9.64 -9.21 16.39
CA ILE A 52 8.33 -9.32 15.74
C ILE A 52 7.29 -8.46 16.46
N GLN A 53 7.36 -8.36 17.78
CA GLN A 53 6.46 -7.55 18.61
C GLN A 53 6.58 -6.05 18.28
N THR A 54 7.78 -5.57 17.92
CA THR A 54 7.97 -4.17 17.49
C THR A 54 7.15 -3.86 16.25
N VAL A 55 7.15 -4.76 15.26
CA VAL A 55 6.39 -4.59 14.01
C VAL A 55 4.89 -4.77 14.26
N GLU A 56 4.51 -5.76 15.05
CA GLU A 56 3.11 -6.01 15.41
C GLU A 56 2.51 -4.86 16.22
N LYS A 57 3.31 -4.23 17.09
CA LYS A 57 2.89 -3.02 17.80
C LYS A 57 2.58 -1.88 16.81
N ALA A 58 3.46 -1.61 15.86
CA ALA A 58 3.23 -0.56 14.87
C ALA A 58 1.99 -0.82 13.99
N LEU A 59 1.70 -2.08 13.64
CA LEU A 59 0.48 -2.49 12.95
C LEU A 59 -0.76 -2.29 13.83
N ARG A 60 -0.71 -2.74 15.10
CA ARG A 60 -1.81 -2.58 16.06
C ARG A 60 -2.14 -1.12 16.31
N ASP A 61 -1.12 -0.28 16.53
CA ASP A 61 -1.27 1.14 16.83
C ASP A 61 -1.65 1.97 15.58
N GLY A 62 -1.71 1.35 14.40
CA GLY A 62 -2.06 2.03 13.14
C GLY A 62 -0.96 2.93 12.60
N GLU A 63 0.30 2.80 13.06
CA GLU A 63 1.44 3.56 12.54
C GLU A 63 1.80 3.14 11.10
N ILE A 64 1.63 1.85 10.80
CA ILE A 64 1.74 1.25 9.47
C ILE A 64 0.49 0.42 9.18
N LEU A 65 0.06 0.43 7.94
CA LEU A 65 -1.19 -0.19 7.51
C LEU A 65 -0.97 -1.07 6.30
N ARG A 66 -1.73 -2.16 6.22
CA ARG A 66 -1.77 -3.04 5.05
C ARG A 66 -2.99 -2.71 4.19
N THR A 67 -2.77 -2.41 2.93
CA THR A 67 -3.82 -2.04 1.98
C THR A 67 -3.42 -2.35 0.54
N HIS A 68 -4.36 -2.25 -0.40
CA HIS A 68 -4.07 -2.31 -1.83
C HIS A 68 -3.71 -0.91 -2.35
N VAL A 69 -2.45 -0.72 -2.75
CA VAL A 69 -1.97 0.52 -3.38
C VAL A 69 -1.04 0.20 -4.55
N MET A 70 -0.80 1.18 -5.41
CA MET A 70 0.09 1.12 -6.57
C MET A 70 -0.35 0.07 -7.60
N ARG A 71 0.13 -1.14 -7.48
CA ARG A 71 -0.36 -2.31 -8.20
C ARG A 71 -1.50 -2.94 -7.39
N PRO A 72 -2.43 -3.71 -8.00
CA PRO A 72 -3.54 -4.34 -7.27
C PRO A 72 -3.05 -5.51 -6.39
N THR A 73 -2.07 -5.23 -5.53
CA THR A 73 -1.47 -6.16 -4.57
C THR A 73 -1.37 -5.52 -3.20
N TRP A 74 -1.30 -6.34 -2.17
CA TRP A 74 -1.14 -5.89 -0.79
C TRP A 74 0.21 -5.24 -0.55
N HIS A 75 0.21 -4.06 0.08
CA HIS A 75 1.41 -3.36 0.55
C HIS A 75 1.26 -2.91 2.01
N LEU A 76 2.39 -2.78 2.72
CA LEU A 76 2.48 -1.95 3.92
C LEU A 76 2.85 -0.53 3.51
N VAL A 77 2.14 0.43 4.09
CA VAL A 77 2.38 1.87 3.93
C VAL A 77 2.36 2.55 5.30
N ALA A 78 3.02 3.68 5.44
CA ALA A 78 2.88 4.51 6.63
C ALA A 78 1.48 5.14 6.67
N ALA A 79 0.92 5.33 7.87
CA ALA A 79 -0.44 5.87 8.03
C ALA A 79 -0.61 7.24 7.35
N GLU A 80 0.41 8.09 7.43
CA GLU A 80 0.42 9.43 6.82
C GLU A 80 0.41 9.41 5.29
N ASP A 81 0.80 8.29 4.67
CA ASP A 81 0.92 8.17 3.22
C ASP A 81 -0.30 7.48 2.58
N ILE A 82 -1.12 6.76 3.36
CA ILE A 82 -2.16 5.88 2.81
C ILE A 82 -3.17 6.63 1.94
N ARG A 83 -3.64 7.83 2.35
CA ARG A 83 -4.71 8.55 1.66
C ARG A 83 -4.29 9.01 0.25
N TRP A 84 -3.11 9.63 0.14
CA TRP A 84 -2.63 10.08 -1.17
C TRP A 84 -2.20 8.91 -2.07
N MET A 85 -1.68 7.83 -1.50
CA MET A 85 -1.36 6.62 -2.25
C MET A 85 -2.60 5.94 -2.81
N LEU A 86 -3.69 5.82 -2.02
CA LEU A 86 -4.97 5.31 -2.49
C LEU A 86 -5.50 6.17 -3.65
N LYS A 87 -5.50 7.51 -3.49
CA LYS A 87 -5.96 8.45 -4.52
C LYS A 87 -5.15 8.32 -5.82
N LEU A 88 -3.82 8.21 -5.70
CA LEU A 88 -2.93 8.05 -6.86
C LEU A 88 -3.13 6.70 -7.57
N SER A 89 -3.47 5.65 -6.84
CA SER A 89 -3.63 4.28 -7.34
C SER A 89 -5.07 3.97 -7.80
N ALA A 90 -6.04 4.82 -7.48
CA ALA A 90 -7.48 4.55 -7.56
C ALA A 90 -7.92 3.99 -8.91
N GLN A 91 -7.59 4.68 -10.01
CA GLN A 91 -8.02 4.28 -11.35
C GLN A 91 -7.49 2.89 -11.75
N ARG A 92 -6.24 2.60 -11.41
CA ARG A 92 -5.60 1.33 -11.75
C ARG A 92 -6.20 0.17 -10.97
N ILE A 93 -6.40 0.35 -9.66
CA ILE A 93 -6.97 -0.69 -8.79
C ILE A 93 -8.42 -0.94 -9.18
N LYS A 94 -9.18 0.13 -9.47
CA LYS A 94 -10.56 0.03 -9.96
C LYS A 94 -10.62 -0.80 -11.23
N SER A 95 -9.83 -0.45 -12.25
CA SER A 95 -9.81 -1.16 -13.52
C SER A 95 -9.43 -2.63 -13.37
N ALA A 96 -8.47 -2.94 -12.51
CA ALA A 96 -8.08 -4.32 -12.23
C ALA A 96 -9.20 -5.09 -11.50
N ASN A 97 -9.88 -4.46 -10.54
CA ASN A 97 -10.99 -5.05 -9.82
C ASN A 97 -12.18 -5.36 -10.75
N ASP A 98 -12.53 -4.41 -11.63
CA ASP A 98 -13.63 -4.54 -12.59
C ASP A 98 -13.31 -5.63 -13.63
N SER A 99 -12.07 -5.66 -14.15
CA SER A 99 -11.61 -6.70 -15.08
C SER A 99 -11.66 -8.09 -14.45
N PHE A 100 -11.27 -8.21 -13.18
CA PHE A 100 -11.34 -9.47 -12.46
C PHE A 100 -12.79 -9.91 -12.23
N ALA A 101 -13.67 -9.01 -11.81
CA ALA A 101 -15.08 -9.30 -11.61
C ALA A 101 -15.72 -9.81 -12.91
N LYS A 102 -15.44 -9.15 -14.05
CA LYS A 102 -15.90 -9.57 -15.37
C LYS A 102 -15.36 -10.94 -15.77
N GLY A 103 -14.06 -11.20 -15.52
CA GLY A 103 -13.42 -12.48 -15.89
C GLY A 103 -13.98 -13.69 -15.12
N TRP A 104 -14.60 -13.47 -13.96
CA TRP A 104 -15.24 -14.50 -13.12
C TRP A 104 -16.77 -14.46 -13.18
N ASP A 105 -17.32 -13.67 -14.11
CA ASP A 105 -18.77 -13.47 -14.26
C ASP A 105 -19.47 -13.10 -12.95
N LEU A 106 -18.81 -12.26 -12.16
CA LEU A 106 -19.36 -11.77 -10.91
C LEU A 106 -20.25 -10.56 -11.21
N GLU A 107 -21.54 -10.74 -11.15
CA GLU A 107 -22.53 -9.66 -11.30
C GLU A 107 -22.50 -8.75 -10.06
N ILE A 108 -21.55 -7.80 -10.00
CA ILE A 108 -21.47 -6.80 -8.94
C ILE A 108 -21.74 -5.42 -9.51
N THR A 109 -22.94 -4.90 -9.21
CA THR A 109 -23.36 -3.56 -9.63
C THR A 109 -22.81 -2.48 -8.72
N ASP A 110 -22.78 -1.22 -9.19
CA ASP A 110 -22.40 -0.07 -8.36
C ASP A 110 -23.34 0.07 -7.15
N GLU A 111 -24.63 -0.22 -7.30
CA GLU A 111 -25.58 -0.23 -6.18
C GLU A 111 -25.19 -1.26 -5.11
N LEU A 112 -24.71 -2.43 -5.53
CA LEU A 112 -24.28 -3.47 -4.60
C LEU A 112 -22.98 -3.08 -3.87
N TYR A 113 -22.07 -2.37 -4.56
CA TYR A 113 -20.91 -1.76 -3.91
C TYR A 113 -21.34 -0.72 -2.87
N MET A 114 -22.26 0.18 -3.19
CA MET A 114 -22.76 1.17 -2.23
C MET A 114 -23.42 0.53 -1.00
N LYS A 115 -24.25 -0.51 -1.20
CA LYS A 115 -24.80 -1.29 -0.08
C LYS A 115 -23.70 -1.91 0.79
N SER A 116 -22.63 -2.41 0.15
CA SER A 116 -21.50 -2.98 0.86
C SER A 116 -20.75 -1.95 1.70
N TYR A 117 -20.57 -0.73 1.20
CA TYR A 117 -19.92 0.37 1.92
C TYR A 117 -20.70 0.78 3.16
N ASN A 118 -21.99 1.03 3.00
CA ASN A 118 -22.87 1.38 4.13
C ASN A 118 -22.86 0.30 5.22
N LEU A 119 -22.86 -0.98 4.83
CA LEU A 119 -22.78 -2.07 5.80
C LEU A 119 -21.41 -2.10 6.50
N LEU A 120 -20.29 -1.92 5.75
CA LEU A 120 -18.94 -1.88 6.33
C LEU A 120 -18.81 -0.75 7.34
N GLU A 121 -19.28 0.46 7.01
CA GLU A 121 -19.28 1.60 7.92
C GLU A 121 -20.07 1.29 9.20
N GLN A 122 -21.25 0.70 9.08
CA GLN A 122 -22.09 0.34 10.21
C GLN A 122 -21.46 -0.71 11.14
N ILE A 123 -20.91 -1.80 10.56
CA ILE A 123 -20.41 -2.93 11.37
C ILE A 123 -19.04 -2.68 11.98
N LEU A 124 -18.23 -1.80 11.35
CA LEU A 124 -16.87 -1.47 11.79
C LEU A 124 -16.83 -0.22 12.68
N ALA A 125 -17.91 0.59 12.77
CA ALA A 125 -17.95 1.80 13.58
C ALA A 125 -17.59 1.56 15.05
N GLY A 126 -16.92 2.54 15.67
CA GLY A 126 -16.50 2.49 17.08
C GLY A 126 -15.17 1.75 17.29
N ASN A 127 -14.21 1.96 16.41
CA ASN A 127 -12.86 1.37 16.44
C ASN A 127 -12.86 -0.17 16.42
N LYS A 128 -13.86 -0.76 15.78
CA LYS A 128 -13.94 -2.23 15.66
C LYS A 128 -12.99 -2.73 14.58
N SER A 129 -12.42 -3.90 14.85
CA SER A 129 -11.64 -4.66 13.88
C SER A 129 -12.30 -6.02 13.67
N LEU A 130 -12.68 -6.36 12.44
CA LEU A 130 -13.32 -7.62 12.09
C LEU A 130 -12.50 -8.38 11.05
N THR A 131 -12.44 -9.69 11.22
CA THR A 131 -11.87 -10.60 10.21
C THR A 131 -12.76 -10.65 8.97
N LYS A 132 -12.18 -11.03 7.81
CA LYS A 132 -12.96 -11.22 6.58
C LYS A 132 -14.12 -12.20 6.79
N GLN A 133 -13.92 -13.24 7.61
CA GLN A 133 -14.95 -14.23 7.92
C GLN A 133 -16.13 -13.61 8.71
N GLU A 134 -15.85 -12.79 9.73
CA GLU A 134 -16.88 -12.07 10.50
C GLU A 134 -17.67 -11.13 9.59
N ILE A 135 -16.98 -10.37 8.72
CA ILE A 135 -17.59 -9.46 7.74
C ILE A 135 -18.48 -10.25 6.77
N THR A 136 -18.00 -11.39 6.24
CA THR A 136 -18.79 -12.25 5.34
C THR A 136 -20.09 -12.68 6.02
N GLY A 137 -20.04 -13.03 7.30
CA GLY A 137 -21.26 -13.37 8.07
C GLY A 137 -22.26 -12.22 8.15
N HIS A 138 -21.80 -10.96 8.26
CA HIS A 138 -22.67 -9.78 8.20
C HIS A 138 -23.26 -9.58 6.81
N PHE A 139 -22.48 -9.77 5.75
CA PHE A 139 -22.95 -9.66 4.37
C PHE A 139 -24.03 -10.67 4.03
N CYS A 140 -23.92 -11.92 4.53
CA CYS A 140 -24.97 -12.91 4.36
C CYS A 140 -26.24 -12.54 5.16
N ARG A 141 -26.11 -12.10 6.41
CA ARG A 141 -27.26 -11.68 7.22
C ARG A 141 -28.00 -10.47 6.67
N SER A 142 -27.31 -9.57 5.98
CA SER A 142 -27.91 -8.38 5.34
C SER A 142 -28.53 -8.67 3.97
N GLY A 143 -28.36 -9.86 3.42
CA GLY A 143 -28.82 -10.23 2.09
C GLY A 143 -27.99 -9.67 0.93
N ILE A 144 -26.81 -9.06 1.20
CA ILE A 144 -25.87 -8.65 0.16
C ILE A 144 -25.26 -9.88 -0.52
N LEU A 145 -25.04 -10.96 0.23
CA LEU A 145 -24.67 -12.27 -0.27
C LEU A 145 -25.73 -13.28 0.15
N ALA A 146 -26.15 -14.16 -0.76
CA ALA A 146 -27.03 -15.28 -0.43
C ALA A 146 -26.33 -16.33 0.44
N GLU A 147 -25.04 -16.57 0.15
CA GLU A 147 -24.16 -17.49 0.85
C GLU A 147 -22.71 -16.95 0.83
N PRO A 148 -21.79 -17.52 1.64
CA PRO A 148 -20.40 -17.12 1.65
C PRO A 148 -19.74 -17.28 0.26
N ASP A 149 -19.34 -16.15 -0.35
CA ASP A 149 -18.66 -16.09 -1.64
C ASP A 149 -17.32 -15.35 -1.48
N ASN A 150 -16.23 -16.09 -1.54
CA ASN A 150 -14.90 -15.53 -1.34
C ASN A 150 -14.47 -14.61 -2.49
N ASN A 151 -14.91 -14.87 -3.73
CA ASN A 151 -14.56 -14.05 -4.88
C ASN A 151 -15.25 -12.69 -4.83
N ARG A 152 -16.57 -12.67 -4.59
CA ARG A 152 -17.33 -11.43 -4.39
C ARG A 152 -16.81 -10.65 -3.17
N MET A 153 -16.61 -11.32 -2.03
CA MET A 153 -16.05 -10.68 -0.83
C MET A 153 -14.69 -10.04 -1.09
N THR A 154 -13.81 -10.69 -1.87
CA THR A 154 -12.51 -10.10 -2.21
C THR A 154 -12.68 -8.83 -3.04
N ARG A 155 -13.68 -8.77 -3.94
CA ARG A 155 -13.97 -7.57 -4.75
C ARG A 155 -14.55 -6.45 -3.89
N PHE A 156 -15.50 -6.75 -3.00
CA PHE A 156 -16.05 -5.76 -2.07
C PHE A 156 -14.96 -5.15 -1.19
N MET A 157 -14.12 -5.99 -0.57
CA MET A 157 -13.06 -5.51 0.31
C MET A 157 -12.01 -4.67 -0.44
N ALA A 158 -11.52 -5.15 -1.61
CA ALA A 158 -10.54 -4.42 -2.41
C ALA A 158 -11.08 -3.06 -2.89
N ARG A 159 -12.38 -3.00 -3.25
CA ARG A 159 -13.01 -1.75 -3.66
C ARG A 159 -13.21 -0.80 -2.48
N ALA A 160 -13.63 -1.30 -1.31
CA ALA A 160 -13.78 -0.50 -0.11
C ALA A 160 -12.44 0.07 0.41
N GLU A 161 -11.34 -0.68 0.27
CA GLU A 161 -9.99 -0.15 0.56
C GLU A 161 -9.60 0.96 -0.42
N GLN A 162 -9.85 0.74 -1.71
CA GLN A 162 -9.53 1.73 -2.74
C GLN A 162 -10.31 3.03 -2.55
N GLU A 163 -11.59 2.96 -2.17
CA GLU A 163 -12.43 4.13 -1.86
C GLU A 163 -12.06 4.78 -0.50
N GLY A 164 -11.09 4.21 0.23
CA GLY A 164 -10.64 4.75 1.51
C GLY A 164 -11.63 4.56 2.66
N ILE A 165 -12.55 3.60 2.55
CA ILE A 165 -13.54 3.30 3.60
C ILE A 165 -12.89 2.44 4.68
N ILE A 166 -12.13 1.42 4.28
CA ILE A 166 -11.49 0.48 5.19
C ILE A 166 -9.98 0.40 4.97
N CYS A 167 -9.29 -0.07 5.98
CA CYS A 167 -7.88 -0.48 5.94
C CYS A 167 -7.66 -1.69 6.85
N SER A 168 -6.41 -2.14 7.02
CA SER A 168 -6.12 -3.17 8.01
C SER A 168 -6.43 -2.69 9.43
N GLY A 169 -7.10 -3.53 10.20
CA GLY A 169 -7.38 -3.35 11.61
C GLY A 169 -6.34 -4.00 12.51
N GLU A 170 -6.65 -4.10 13.80
CA GLU A 170 -5.84 -4.83 14.77
C GLU A 170 -6.01 -6.34 14.57
N ASP A 171 -4.88 -7.07 14.50
CA ASP A 171 -4.89 -8.52 14.31
C ASP A 171 -5.61 -9.24 15.46
N LYS A 172 -6.42 -10.24 15.11
CA LYS A 172 -7.09 -11.13 16.07
C LYS A 172 -6.52 -12.55 15.97
N GLY A 173 -5.78 -12.97 16.99
CA GLY A 173 -5.21 -14.31 17.01
C GLY A 173 -4.35 -14.64 15.79
N GLY A 174 -3.55 -13.67 15.32
CA GLY A 174 -2.70 -13.80 14.14
C GLY A 174 -3.44 -13.70 12.80
N LYS A 175 -4.76 -13.45 12.80
CA LYS A 175 -5.56 -13.22 11.59
C LYS A 175 -5.65 -11.74 11.29
N CYS A 176 -5.46 -11.39 10.01
CA CYS A 176 -5.70 -10.03 9.53
C CYS A 176 -7.17 -9.64 9.72
N THR A 177 -7.39 -8.40 10.12
CA THR A 177 -8.71 -7.79 10.26
C THR A 177 -8.81 -6.53 9.42
N TYR A 178 -10.01 -5.97 9.37
CA TYR A 178 -10.33 -4.69 8.71
C TYR A 178 -10.98 -3.76 9.72
N ALA A 179 -10.71 -2.46 9.57
CA ALA A 179 -11.27 -1.38 10.37
C ALA A 179 -11.59 -0.19 9.46
N LEU A 180 -12.33 0.79 9.96
CA LEU A 180 -12.57 2.03 9.22
C LEU A 180 -11.28 2.84 9.12
N LEU A 181 -10.95 3.29 7.91
CA LEU A 181 -9.77 4.14 7.67
C LEU A 181 -9.87 5.45 8.46
N GLU A 182 -11.06 6.05 8.51
CA GLU A 182 -11.31 7.32 9.17
C GLU A 182 -11.07 7.27 10.68
N GLU A 183 -11.31 6.12 11.31
CA GLU A 183 -11.07 5.92 12.75
C GLU A 183 -9.61 5.53 13.05
N ARG A 184 -8.91 4.90 12.08
CA ARG A 184 -7.52 4.43 12.25
C ARG A 184 -6.48 5.49 11.91
N VAL A 185 -6.79 6.37 10.97
CA VAL A 185 -5.84 7.34 10.42
C VAL A 185 -6.40 8.75 10.59
N PRO A 186 -5.72 9.62 11.33
CA PRO A 186 -6.14 11.02 11.45
C PRO A 186 -6.34 11.67 10.08
N PRO A 187 -7.24 12.65 9.98
CA PRO A 187 -7.38 13.46 8.78
C PRO A 187 -6.04 14.11 8.42
N MET A 188 -5.69 14.04 7.13
CA MET A 188 -4.47 14.64 6.58
C MET A 188 -4.87 15.68 5.53
N PRO A 189 -4.12 16.78 5.39
CA PRO A 189 -4.36 17.72 4.30
C PRO A 189 -4.27 16.99 2.94
N GLU A 190 -5.20 17.32 2.06
CA GLU A 190 -5.11 16.85 0.69
C GLU A 190 -3.89 17.44 0.00
N ILE A 191 -3.20 16.61 -0.77
CA ILE A 191 -2.08 17.03 -1.60
C ILE A 191 -2.45 16.95 -3.09
N THR A 192 -1.78 17.75 -3.90
CA THR A 192 -1.99 17.72 -5.35
C THR A 192 -1.46 16.41 -5.96
N LYS A 193 -1.88 16.09 -7.20
CA LYS A 193 -1.34 14.95 -7.93
C LYS A 193 0.17 15.06 -8.12
N ASP A 194 0.67 16.25 -8.42
CA ASP A 194 2.11 16.49 -8.62
C ASP A 194 2.90 16.27 -7.34
N GLU A 195 2.38 16.74 -6.21
CA GLU A 195 3.02 16.47 -4.90
C GLU A 195 3.02 14.96 -4.57
N ALA A 196 1.92 14.25 -4.86
CA ALA A 196 1.85 12.80 -4.67
C ALA A 196 2.85 12.04 -5.57
N LEU A 197 2.98 12.45 -6.83
CA LEU A 197 3.96 11.92 -7.78
C LEU A 197 5.39 12.17 -7.32
N ALA A 198 5.70 13.39 -6.87
CA ALA A 198 7.01 13.76 -6.34
C ALA A 198 7.37 12.93 -5.09
N ARG A 199 6.43 12.79 -4.13
CA ARG A 199 6.63 11.96 -2.93
C ARG A 199 6.90 10.50 -3.29
N LEU A 200 6.14 9.93 -4.22
CA LEU A 200 6.32 8.54 -4.64
C LEU A 200 7.68 8.31 -5.29
N ALA A 201 8.09 9.21 -6.21
CA ALA A 201 9.39 9.13 -6.87
C ALA A 201 10.54 9.29 -5.87
N ARG A 202 10.46 10.28 -4.97
CA ARG A 202 11.46 10.51 -3.91
C ARG A 202 11.62 9.26 -3.04
N SER A 203 10.54 8.66 -2.57
CA SER A 203 10.59 7.44 -1.77
C SER A 203 11.21 6.27 -2.52
N TYR A 204 10.88 6.12 -3.82
CA TYR A 204 11.44 5.07 -4.64
C TYR A 204 12.94 5.27 -4.88
N PHE A 205 13.36 6.42 -5.40
CA PHE A 205 14.75 6.61 -5.76
C PHE A 205 15.68 6.67 -4.55
N ARG A 206 15.27 7.22 -3.40
CA ARG A 206 16.10 7.16 -2.19
C ARG A 206 16.27 5.74 -1.62
N SER A 207 15.31 4.84 -1.84
CA SER A 207 15.34 3.49 -1.26
C SER A 207 15.74 2.38 -2.24
N HIS A 208 15.68 2.62 -3.57
CA HIS A 208 15.93 1.60 -4.59
C HIS A 208 17.00 1.99 -5.61
N ALA A 209 17.49 3.26 -5.60
CA ALA A 209 18.53 3.68 -6.51
C ALA A 209 19.86 2.91 -6.30
N PRO A 210 20.72 2.85 -7.32
CA PRO A 210 20.53 3.32 -8.70
C PRO A 210 19.45 2.56 -9.45
N ALA A 211 18.59 3.24 -10.18
CA ALA A 211 17.46 2.62 -10.89
C ALA A 211 17.16 3.37 -12.20
N VAL A 212 16.53 2.67 -13.15
CA VAL A 212 16.08 3.24 -14.43
C VAL A 212 14.58 3.59 -14.36
N LEU A 213 14.11 4.41 -15.31
CA LEU A 213 12.67 4.74 -15.43
C LEU A 213 11.79 3.49 -15.46
N GLN A 214 12.21 2.44 -16.17
CA GLN A 214 11.43 1.21 -16.30
C GLN A 214 11.25 0.48 -14.97
N ASP A 215 12.28 0.46 -14.12
CA ASP A 215 12.20 -0.10 -12.76
C ASP A 215 11.15 0.63 -11.93
N PHE A 216 11.13 1.98 -12.01
CA PHE A 216 10.16 2.81 -11.31
C PHE A 216 8.72 2.57 -11.80
N ILE A 217 8.53 2.45 -13.13
CA ILE A 217 7.22 2.11 -13.71
C ILE A 217 6.73 0.76 -13.19
N TRP A 218 7.57 -0.26 -13.20
CA TRP A 218 7.20 -1.59 -12.73
C TRP A 218 6.89 -1.62 -11.23
N TRP A 219 7.65 -0.89 -10.43
CA TRP A 219 7.42 -0.81 -9.00
C TRP A 219 6.14 -0.03 -8.66
N SER A 220 5.98 1.17 -9.19
CA SER A 220 4.88 2.07 -8.88
C SER A 220 3.56 1.69 -9.56
N GLY A 221 3.64 1.08 -10.73
CA GLY A 221 2.49 0.82 -11.59
C GLY A 221 1.92 2.06 -12.26
N LEU A 222 2.63 3.18 -12.25
CA LEU A 222 2.21 4.41 -12.91
C LEU A 222 2.21 4.27 -14.44
N PRO A 223 1.33 5.01 -15.14
CA PRO A 223 1.51 5.27 -16.56
C PRO A 223 2.87 5.92 -16.84
N ILE A 224 3.45 5.66 -18.02
CA ILE A 224 4.77 6.22 -18.38
C ILE A 224 4.81 7.75 -18.32
N SER A 225 3.73 8.43 -18.67
CA SER A 225 3.59 9.89 -18.57
C SER A 225 3.73 10.38 -17.13
N ASP A 226 3.00 9.74 -16.21
CA ASP A 226 3.03 10.08 -14.80
C ASP A 226 4.38 9.73 -14.15
N ALA A 227 5.01 8.62 -14.56
CA ALA A 227 6.34 8.25 -14.08
C ALA A 227 7.42 9.25 -14.54
N ARG A 228 7.35 9.73 -15.78
CA ARG A 228 8.25 10.80 -16.27
C ARG A 228 8.02 12.13 -15.56
N GLN A 229 6.76 12.51 -15.35
CA GLN A 229 6.41 13.70 -14.57
C GLN A 229 6.93 13.59 -13.14
N ALA A 230 6.79 12.45 -12.49
CA ALA A 230 7.30 12.21 -11.15
C ALA A 230 8.82 12.41 -11.03
N ILE A 231 9.60 11.88 -11.99
CA ILE A 231 11.06 12.08 -12.06
C ILE A 231 11.38 13.55 -12.30
N TYR A 232 10.70 14.21 -13.24
CA TYR A 232 10.89 15.63 -13.52
C TYR A 232 10.68 16.52 -12.29
N LEU A 233 9.67 16.23 -11.49
CA LEU A 233 9.33 16.98 -10.26
C LEU A 233 10.41 16.92 -9.17
N ILE A 234 11.24 15.88 -9.19
CA ILE A 234 12.36 15.70 -8.24
C ILE A 234 13.74 15.76 -8.92
N ALA A 235 13.83 16.31 -10.15
CA ALA A 235 15.06 16.29 -10.93
C ALA A 235 16.26 16.94 -10.21
N SER A 236 16.02 17.97 -9.39
CA SER A 236 17.07 18.59 -8.57
C SER A 236 17.63 17.72 -7.45
N GLU A 237 16.94 16.64 -7.10
CA GLU A 237 17.34 15.67 -6.07
C GLU A 237 18.03 14.43 -6.67
N LEU A 238 18.07 14.35 -8.02
CA LEU A 238 18.62 13.20 -8.76
C LEU A 238 19.90 13.56 -9.52
N THR A 239 20.84 12.63 -9.52
CA THR A 239 21.97 12.62 -10.46
C THR A 239 21.68 11.58 -11.54
N GLU A 240 21.91 11.94 -12.80
CA GLU A 240 21.75 11.05 -13.95
C GLU A 240 23.11 10.53 -14.41
N GLU A 241 23.21 9.22 -14.59
CA GLU A 241 24.39 8.58 -15.19
C GLU A 241 23.97 7.75 -16.40
N GLN A 242 24.75 7.83 -17.48
CA GLN A 242 24.56 7.01 -18.67
C GLN A 242 25.39 5.72 -18.55
N TRP A 243 24.71 4.57 -18.54
CA TRP A 243 25.40 3.28 -18.49
C TRP A 243 24.64 2.22 -19.30
N GLN A 244 25.36 1.52 -20.17
CA GLN A 244 24.83 0.50 -21.09
C GLN A 244 23.66 1.00 -21.97
N GLY A 245 23.66 2.28 -22.36
CA GLY A 245 22.62 2.87 -23.19
C GLY A 245 21.33 3.27 -22.46
N GLU A 246 21.31 3.16 -21.14
CA GLU A 246 20.19 3.57 -20.28
C GLU A 246 20.57 4.72 -19.35
N THR A 247 19.59 5.56 -19.02
CA THR A 247 19.72 6.61 -18.01
C THR A 247 19.40 6.03 -16.62
N TRP A 248 20.40 6.06 -15.75
CA TRP A 248 20.30 5.64 -14.36
C TRP A 248 20.16 6.85 -13.45
N TYR A 249 19.21 6.77 -12.54
CA TYR A 249 18.93 7.81 -11.56
C TYR A 249 19.46 7.41 -10.19
N ILE A 250 20.15 8.33 -9.54
CA ILE A 250 20.73 8.18 -8.19
C ILE A 250 20.22 9.34 -7.36
N HIS A 251 19.57 9.04 -6.23
CA HIS A 251 19.09 10.09 -5.33
C HIS A 251 20.25 10.64 -4.49
N ALA A 252 20.20 11.91 -4.14
CA ALA A 252 21.25 12.57 -3.35
C ALA A 252 21.50 11.93 -1.97
N ASP A 253 20.46 11.27 -1.40
CA ASP A 253 20.55 10.55 -0.13
C ASP A 253 21.00 9.08 -0.27
N SER A 254 21.39 8.64 -1.47
CA SER A 254 21.74 7.23 -1.76
C SER A 254 23.19 6.89 -1.40
#